data_b78b50f45ade48e94c5d24b995bba94b
#
_entry.id   b78b50f45ade48e94c5d24b995bba94b
#
_cell.length_a   1.000
_cell.length_b   1.000
_cell.length_c   1.000
_cell.angle_alpha   90.00
_cell.angle_beta   90.00
_cell.angle_gamma   90.00
#
_symmetry.space_group_name_H-M   'P 1'
#
loop_
_entity.id
_entity.type
_entity.pdbx_description
1 polymer ?
#
loop_
_entity_poly.entity_id
_entity_poly.type
_entity_poly.pdbx_seq_one_letter_code
_entity_poly.pdbx_strand_id
1 'polypeptide(L)'
;MKIIFLFLILAFYGFGQSPYGDWFTTLKAADLPLVFHIKKESGKNIVSVDSPKQKAFDMPAKITFSEGNNIKVEMGKIGVSFEGTYYSDSLSGIFKQGPILEEITFYKKPIEPKKVKRPQNPKAPYSYEQEEVKFENVEDSLLLAGTFTYPKNKTNIPAIVLVSGSGPQNRDEEMMGHRPFWILADYLSNLGYAVLRYDDRGTFNSAGDFASATTTDFVNDAASAVYYLQSRPEVDASKIVVLGHSEGGLIANILGTKISNLSGIISLAGTSIRGDSILKIQTRLMAESIGEKGAQLELTHAFNTALWDAVINSKNIEEFGVDLKSISKKFVKKFRKKKFIEKSEEAEIIQSVKMSMLNPWMYEFIRYSPSIHIPKISCHVLVLIGTRDILTD
;
A
#
# COMPACT_ATOMS: atom_id res chain seq x y z
N MET A 1 65.46 -7.30 -53.40
CA MET A 1 64.64 -7.96 -52.38
C MET A 1 63.61 -6.96 -51.93
N LYS A 2 62.37 -7.03 -52.45
CA LYS A 2 61.27 -6.12 -52.12
C LYS A 2 60.46 -6.80 -51.03
N ILE A 3 60.39 -6.14 -49.86
CA ILE A 3 59.55 -6.58 -48.72
C ILE A 3 58.18 -5.98 -48.92
N ILE A 4 57.16 -6.83 -49.14
CA ILE A 4 55.75 -6.44 -49.24
C ILE A 4 55.20 -6.45 -47.84
N PHE A 5 54.82 -5.27 -47.28
CA PHE A 5 54.03 -5.15 -46.05
C PHE A 5 52.57 -5.45 -46.34
N LEU A 6 52.08 -6.56 -45.85
CA LEU A 6 50.67 -6.91 -45.89
C LEU A 6 49.95 -6.24 -44.70
N PHE A 7 49.21 -5.15 -44.98
CA PHE A 7 48.33 -4.55 -43.97
C PHE A 7 47.09 -5.44 -43.80
N LEU A 8 47.00 -6.14 -42.69
CA LEU A 8 45.80 -6.82 -42.24
C LEU A 8 44.82 -5.75 -41.69
N ILE A 9 43.83 -5.38 -42.49
CA ILE A 9 42.67 -4.59 -42.04
C ILE A 9 41.81 -5.53 -41.21
N LEU A 10 41.96 -5.50 -39.89
CA LEU A 10 40.99 -6.06 -38.93
C LEU A 10 39.71 -5.21 -39.00
N ALA A 11 38.74 -5.67 -39.79
CA ALA A 11 37.39 -5.14 -39.69
C ALA A 11 36.84 -5.48 -38.30
N PHE A 12 36.87 -4.51 -37.40
CA PHE A 12 36.06 -4.56 -36.18
C PHE A 12 34.60 -4.58 -36.61
N TYR A 13 34.01 -5.75 -36.69
CA TYR A 13 32.55 -5.86 -36.65
C TYR A 13 32.10 -5.33 -35.28
N GLY A 14 31.76 -4.05 -35.25
CA GLY A 14 31.05 -3.49 -34.12
C GLY A 14 29.72 -4.25 -33.98
N PHE A 15 29.60 -5.07 -32.96
CA PHE A 15 28.30 -5.59 -32.58
C PHE A 15 27.40 -4.39 -32.34
N GLY A 16 26.48 -4.14 -33.28
CA GLY A 16 25.55 -3.02 -33.21
C GLY A 16 24.77 -3.10 -31.91
N GLN A 17 24.84 -2.06 -31.11
CA GLN A 17 24.04 -1.95 -29.89
C GLN A 17 22.57 -1.94 -30.31
N SER A 18 21.76 -2.84 -29.69
CA SER A 18 20.35 -2.98 -30.02
C SER A 18 19.48 -2.69 -28.80
N PRO A 19 18.52 -1.78 -28.90
CA PRO A 19 17.59 -1.51 -27.81
C PRO A 19 16.54 -2.61 -27.65
N TYR A 20 16.41 -3.52 -28.60
CA TYR A 20 15.35 -4.52 -28.60
C TYR A 20 15.65 -5.69 -27.66
N GLY A 21 14.55 -6.24 -27.12
CA GLY A 21 14.53 -7.34 -26.15
C GLY A 21 13.99 -6.92 -24.79
N ASP A 22 14.14 -7.80 -23.83
CA ASP A 22 13.67 -7.58 -22.47
C ASP A 22 14.75 -6.91 -21.64
N TRP A 23 14.32 -5.91 -20.84
CA TRP A 23 15.18 -5.13 -19.99
C TRP A 23 14.64 -5.12 -18.59
N PHE A 24 15.42 -5.56 -17.62
CA PHE A 24 15.02 -5.81 -16.25
C PHE A 24 15.67 -4.81 -15.28
N THR A 25 14.90 -4.28 -14.36
CA THR A 25 15.39 -3.44 -13.26
C THR A 25 14.56 -3.64 -12.00
N THR A 26 14.99 -3.02 -10.90
CA THR A 26 14.18 -2.85 -9.69
C THR A 26 14.29 -1.41 -9.22
N LEU A 27 13.17 -0.71 -9.12
CA LEU A 27 13.10 0.62 -8.50
C LEU A 27 13.42 0.48 -7.02
N LYS A 28 14.51 1.09 -6.57
CA LYS A 28 15.00 0.96 -5.19
C LYS A 28 14.04 1.60 -4.19
N ALA A 29 13.50 2.76 -4.53
CA ALA A 29 12.57 3.50 -3.66
C ALA A 29 11.32 2.69 -3.28
N ALA A 30 10.87 1.77 -4.16
CA ALA A 30 9.65 0.97 -3.96
C ALA A 30 9.93 -0.54 -3.88
N ASP A 31 11.19 -0.97 -4.01
CA ASP A 31 11.57 -2.38 -4.20
C ASP A 31 10.69 -3.06 -5.27
N LEU A 32 10.48 -2.35 -6.39
CA LEU A 32 9.52 -2.71 -7.43
C LEU A 32 10.23 -3.19 -8.68
N PRO A 33 10.19 -4.50 -9.01
CA PRO A 33 10.71 -5.02 -10.28
C PRO A 33 9.91 -4.45 -11.45
N LEU A 34 10.63 -3.99 -12.47
CA LEU A 34 10.08 -3.54 -13.75
C LEU A 34 10.76 -4.27 -14.89
N VAL A 35 10.00 -4.55 -15.95
CA VAL A 35 10.52 -5.11 -17.21
C VAL A 35 10.03 -4.26 -18.37
N PHE A 36 10.95 -3.80 -19.22
CA PHE A 36 10.61 -3.20 -20.51
C PHE A 36 10.77 -4.25 -21.60
N HIS A 37 9.72 -4.48 -22.36
CA HIS A 37 9.72 -5.34 -23.56
C HIS A 37 9.77 -4.45 -24.79
N ILE A 38 10.96 -4.26 -25.37
CA ILE A 38 11.15 -3.39 -26.55
C ILE A 38 11.24 -4.26 -27.78
N LYS A 39 10.31 -4.11 -28.73
CA LYS A 39 10.22 -4.90 -29.96
C LYS A 39 10.12 -4.01 -31.19
N LYS A 40 10.46 -4.58 -32.33
CA LYS A 40 10.21 -3.96 -33.65
C LYS A 40 9.24 -4.84 -34.40
N GLU A 41 8.03 -4.35 -34.66
CA GLU A 41 6.99 -5.09 -35.38
C GLU A 41 6.48 -4.24 -36.55
N SER A 42 6.47 -4.82 -37.74
CA SER A 42 6.02 -4.13 -38.96
C SER A 42 6.68 -2.74 -39.18
N GLY A 43 7.96 -2.61 -38.84
CA GLY A 43 8.72 -1.36 -38.95
C GLY A 43 8.48 -0.34 -37.82
N LYS A 44 7.59 -0.60 -36.90
CA LYS A 44 7.28 0.26 -35.74
C LYS A 44 7.97 -0.26 -34.48
N ASN A 45 8.41 0.67 -33.66
CA ASN A 45 8.92 0.35 -32.32
C ASN A 45 7.73 0.24 -31.36
N ILE A 46 7.63 -0.89 -30.67
CA ILE A 46 6.60 -1.19 -29.68
C ILE A 46 7.31 -1.42 -28.36
N VAL A 47 6.73 -0.87 -27.28
CA VAL A 47 7.18 -1.15 -25.94
C VAL A 47 5.99 -1.45 -25.05
N SER A 48 6.10 -2.50 -24.22
CA SER A 48 5.25 -2.73 -23.06
C SER A 48 6.08 -2.83 -21.79
N VAL A 49 5.42 -2.61 -20.68
CA VAL A 49 6.06 -2.59 -19.36
C VAL A 49 5.33 -3.55 -18.44
N ASP A 50 6.10 -4.42 -17.76
CA ASP A 50 5.59 -5.27 -16.70
C ASP A 50 5.99 -4.72 -15.33
N SER A 51 5.09 -4.84 -14.38
CA SER A 51 5.33 -4.69 -12.95
C SER A 51 4.84 -5.95 -12.22
N PRO A 52 5.66 -7.01 -12.18
CA PRO A 52 5.23 -8.32 -11.69
C PRO A 52 4.74 -8.32 -10.24
N LYS A 53 5.34 -7.51 -9.37
CA LYS A 53 4.95 -7.39 -7.96
C LYS A 53 3.55 -6.75 -7.79
N GLN A 54 3.14 -5.94 -8.77
CA GLN A 54 1.81 -5.33 -8.83
C GLN A 54 0.82 -6.15 -9.68
N LYS A 55 1.22 -7.33 -10.18
CA LYS A 55 0.43 -8.17 -11.10
C LYS A 55 -0.04 -7.42 -12.36
N ALA A 56 0.71 -6.42 -12.81
CA ALA A 56 0.44 -5.63 -13.99
C ALA A 56 1.41 -6.05 -15.09
N PHE A 57 0.86 -6.53 -16.21
CA PHE A 57 1.63 -7.08 -17.33
C PHE A 57 1.19 -6.44 -18.64
N ASP A 58 2.11 -6.41 -19.61
CA ASP A 58 1.89 -5.89 -20.95
C ASP A 58 1.29 -4.47 -20.99
N MET A 59 1.61 -3.64 -20.00
CA MET A 59 1.13 -2.27 -19.94
C MET A 59 1.69 -1.48 -21.15
N PRO A 60 0.84 -0.90 -22.01
CA PRO A 60 1.30 -0.22 -23.19
C PRO A 60 2.05 1.07 -22.84
N ALA A 61 3.19 1.28 -23.49
CA ALA A 61 3.98 2.49 -23.37
C ALA A 61 4.35 3.04 -24.77
N LYS A 62 4.75 4.30 -24.81
CA LYS A 62 5.30 4.95 -26.00
C LYS A 62 6.81 4.96 -25.90
N ILE A 63 7.50 4.60 -26.97
CA ILE A 63 8.95 4.72 -27.07
C ILE A 63 9.35 5.70 -28.16
N THR A 64 10.30 6.57 -27.87
CA THR A 64 10.91 7.52 -28.80
C THR A 64 12.43 7.31 -28.78
N PHE A 65 13.03 7.24 -29.94
CA PHE A 65 14.49 7.20 -30.09
C PHE A 65 14.97 8.59 -30.51
N SER A 66 16.04 9.06 -29.90
CA SER A 66 16.74 10.29 -30.27
C SER A 66 18.16 9.99 -30.78
N GLU A 67 18.92 11.01 -31.11
CA GLU A 67 20.28 10.85 -31.64
C GLU A 67 21.17 10.00 -30.72
N GLY A 68 22.01 9.20 -31.33
CA GLY A 68 22.83 8.21 -30.62
C GLY A 68 21.99 7.05 -30.11
N ASN A 69 22.36 6.56 -28.94
CA ASN A 69 21.68 5.41 -28.28
C ASN A 69 20.65 5.87 -27.20
N ASN A 70 20.04 7.03 -27.38
CA ASN A 70 19.11 7.57 -26.39
C ASN A 70 17.68 7.15 -26.68
N ILE A 71 16.96 6.78 -25.63
CA ILE A 71 15.55 6.44 -25.69
C ILE A 71 14.75 7.18 -24.61
N LYS A 72 13.48 7.40 -24.92
CA LYS A 72 12.47 7.85 -23.96
C LYS A 72 11.31 6.87 -24.00
N VAL A 73 10.92 6.37 -22.82
CA VAL A 73 9.73 5.52 -22.63
C VAL A 73 8.73 6.27 -21.78
N GLU A 74 7.47 6.35 -22.21
CA GLU A 74 6.42 7.11 -21.55
C GLU A 74 5.15 6.26 -21.38
N MET A 75 4.58 6.26 -20.17
CA MET A 75 3.28 5.69 -19.85
C MET A 75 2.37 6.80 -19.32
N GLY A 76 1.85 7.62 -20.23
CA GLY A 76 1.11 8.84 -19.88
C GLY A 76 -0.09 8.63 -18.97
N LYS A 77 -0.76 7.46 -19.03
CA LYS A 77 -1.91 7.16 -18.16
C LYS A 77 -1.58 7.10 -16.67
N ILE A 78 -0.34 6.76 -16.33
CA ILE A 78 0.12 6.59 -14.93
C ILE A 78 1.30 7.52 -14.59
N GLY A 79 1.58 8.51 -15.46
CA GLY A 79 2.61 9.53 -15.24
C GLY A 79 4.05 8.99 -15.13
N VAL A 80 4.33 7.85 -15.78
CA VAL A 80 5.68 7.27 -15.80
C VAL A 80 6.44 7.76 -17.02
N SER A 81 7.68 8.20 -16.82
CA SER A 81 8.65 8.42 -17.89
C SER A 81 10.02 7.87 -17.50
N PHE A 82 10.72 7.39 -18.51
CA PHE A 82 12.13 7.01 -18.40
C PHE A 82 12.89 7.62 -19.59
N GLU A 83 13.99 8.30 -19.32
CA GLU A 83 14.89 8.84 -20.33
C GLU A 83 16.30 8.31 -20.06
N GLY A 84 16.90 7.65 -21.05
CA GLY A 84 18.20 7.02 -20.84
C GLY A 84 18.91 6.61 -22.12
N THR A 85 20.11 6.08 -21.94
CA THR A 85 20.99 5.61 -23.00
C THR A 85 21.16 4.11 -22.93
N TYR A 86 20.95 3.41 -24.05
CA TYR A 86 21.17 1.96 -24.11
C TYR A 86 22.57 1.61 -24.61
N TYR A 87 23.10 0.55 -24.03
CA TYR A 87 24.37 -0.08 -24.37
C TYR A 87 24.10 -1.53 -24.80
N SER A 88 25.13 -2.35 -24.93
CA SER A 88 24.96 -3.75 -25.35
C SER A 88 24.14 -4.59 -24.39
N ASP A 89 24.30 -4.38 -23.08
CA ASP A 89 23.73 -5.18 -21.98
C ASP A 89 23.05 -4.36 -20.89
N SER A 90 23.07 -3.06 -20.99
CA SER A 90 22.47 -2.13 -20.02
C SER A 90 21.74 -0.97 -20.67
N LEU A 91 20.77 -0.41 -19.96
CA LEU A 91 20.02 0.77 -20.32
C LEU A 91 19.92 1.66 -19.08
N SER A 92 20.72 2.72 -19.04
CA SER A 92 20.85 3.60 -17.86
C SER A 92 20.20 4.94 -18.10
N GLY A 93 19.51 5.48 -17.11
CA GLY A 93 18.84 6.76 -17.22
C GLY A 93 18.03 7.12 -15.99
N ILE A 94 17.16 8.10 -16.16
CA ILE A 94 16.32 8.65 -15.10
C ILE A 94 14.88 8.15 -15.27
N PHE A 95 14.37 7.53 -14.24
CA PHE A 95 12.96 7.16 -14.10
C PHE A 95 12.24 8.23 -13.29
N LYS A 96 11.05 8.62 -13.74
CA LYS A 96 10.19 9.59 -13.07
C LYS A 96 8.76 9.04 -12.97
N GLN A 97 8.19 9.10 -11.77
CA GLN A 97 6.76 8.86 -11.53
C GLN A 97 6.28 9.70 -10.35
N GLY A 98 5.47 10.72 -10.61
CA GLY A 98 5.06 11.65 -9.57
C GLY A 98 6.27 12.27 -8.86
N PRO A 99 6.39 12.15 -7.52
CA PRO A 99 7.53 12.65 -6.75
C PRO A 99 8.79 11.76 -6.87
N ILE A 100 8.67 10.55 -7.41
CA ILE A 100 9.80 9.63 -7.56
C ILE A 100 10.65 10.07 -8.74
N LEU A 101 11.91 10.39 -8.46
CA LEU A 101 12.96 10.64 -9.44
C LEU A 101 14.14 9.76 -9.06
N GLU A 102 14.45 8.75 -9.86
CA GLU A 102 15.48 7.76 -9.54
C GLU A 102 16.38 7.50 -10.75
N GLU A 103 17.70 7.55 -10.55
CA GLU A 103 18.65 7.07 -11.53
C GLU A 103 18.68 5.53 -11.47
N ILE A 104 18.31 4.89 -12.58
CA ILE A 104 18.18 3.43 -12.66
C ILE A 104 18.90 2.88 -13.88
N THR A 105 19.28 1.62 -13.75
CA THR A 105 19.86 0.84 -14.85
C THR A 105 19.06 -0.45 -15.03
N PHE A 106 18.60 -0.67 -16.25
CA PHE A 106 18.05 -1.94 -16.70
C PHE A 106 19.15 -2.81 -17.30
N TYR A 107 19.00 -4.13 -17.16
CA TYR A 107 19.91 -5.12 -17.71
C TYR A 107 19.16 -6.13 -18.58
N LYS A 108 19.87 -6.76 -19.54
CA LYS A 108 19.32 -7.82 -20.40
C LYS A 108 19.00 -9.13 -19.68
N LYS A 109 19.46 -9.28 -18.45
CA LYS A 109 19.18 -10.47 -17.61
C LYS A 109 18.35 -10.03 -16.41
N PRO A 110 17.40 -10.87 -15.99
CA PRO A 110 16.65 -10.61 -14.76
C PRO A 110 17.62 -10.37 -13.59
N ILE A 111 17.40 -9.29 -12.86
CA ILE A 111 18.07 -9.09 -11.58
C ILE A 111 17.34 -10.00 -10.60
N GLU A 112 17.99 -11.06 -10.13
CA GLU A 112 17.42 -11.87 -9.05
C GLU A 112 17.22 -10.95 -7.85
N PRO A 113 15.98 -10.77 -7.37
CA PRO A 113 15.74 -9.95 -6.19
C PRO A 113 16.53 -10.54 -5.04
N LYS A 114 17.33 -9.71 -4.40
CA LYS A 114 18.07 -10.11 -3.20
C LYS A 114 17.06 -10.63 -2.19
N LYS A 115 17.05 -11.95 -1.94
CA LYS A 115 16.14 -12.57 -0.97
C LYS A 115 16.39 -11.91 0.39
N VAL A 116 15.49 -11.06 0.82
CA VAL A 116 15.56 -10.46 2.15
C VAL A 116 15.39 -11.60 3.16
N LYS A 117 16.46 -11.87 3.92
CA LYS A 117 16.38 -12.86 5.01
C LYS A 117 15.43 -12.32 6.08
N ARG A 118 14.39 -13.07 6.36
CA ARG A 118 13.40 -12.77 7.41
C ARG A 118 13.44 -13.87 8.47
N PRO A 119 14.41 -13.83 9.41
CA PRO A 119 14.59 -14.87 10.40
C PRO A 119 13.40 -15.03 11.35
N GLN A 120 12.58 -13.97 11.47
CA GLN A 120 11.36 -13.95 12.29
C GLN A 120 10.18 -14.70 11.66
N ASN A 121 10.24 -15.05 10.36
CA ASN A 121 9.14 -15.77 9.73
C ASN A 121 8.98 -17.17 10.38
N PRO A 122 7.75 -17.55 10.73
CA PRO A 122 7.42 -18.85 11.28
C PRO A 122 7.91 -20.00 10.37
N LYS A 123 8.30 -21.11 10.98
CA LYS A 123 8.80 -22.30 10.27
C LYS A 123 8.08 -23.54 10.76
N ALA A 124 7.58 -24.34 9.84
CA ALA A 124 7.06 -25.66 10.14
C ALA A 124 8.17 -26.61 10.65
N PRO A 125 7.86 -27.63 11.46
CA PRO A 125 6.52 -27.96 11.97
C PRO A 125 6.08 -27.04 13.10
N TYR A 126 4.78 -26.64 13.10
CA TYR A 126 4.21 -25.78 14.13
C TYR A 126 3.81 -26.58 15.37
N SER A 127 3.97 -25.98 16.57
CA SER A 127 3.56 -26.54 17.86
C SER A 127 2.06 -26.39 18.12
N TYR A 128 1.35 -25.63 17.30
CA TYR A 128 -0.08 -25.31 17.36
C TYR A 128 -0.82 -25.86 16.14
N GLU A 129 -2.16 -25.91 16.23
CA GLU A 129 -3.04 -26.21 15.10
C GLU A 129 -3.27 -24.96 14.26
N GLN A 130 -3.48 -25.15 12.96
CA GLN A 130 -3.81 -24.10 12.02
C GLN A 130 -4.94 -24.57 11.09
N GLU A 131 -6.00 -23.78 11.03
CA GLU A 131 -7.19 -24.03 10.20
C GLU A 131 -7.46 -22.85 9.27
N GLU A 132 -7.73 -23.14 8.00
CA GLU A 132 -8.34 -22.19 7.09
C GLU A 132 -9.85 -22.16 7.38
N VAL A 133 -10.36 -20.99 7.72
CA VAL A 133 -11.74 -20.83 8.18
C VAL A 133 -12.50 -19.82 7.32
N LYS A 134 -13.81 -19.96 7.34
CA LYS A 134 -14.74 -18.93 6.83
C LYS A 134 -15.79 -18.67 7.91
N PHE A 135 -16.14 -17.40 8.08
CA PHE A 135 -17.19 -16.97 9.00
C PHE A 135 -18.04 -15.88 8.35
N GLU A 136 -19.27 -15.80 8.76
CA GLU A 136 -20.26 -14.92 8.18
C GLU A 136 -20.32 -13.58 8.93
N ASN A 137 -20.25 -12.49 8.17
CA ASN A 137 -20.78 -11.22 8.60
C ASN A 137 -22.27 -11.22 8.27
N VAL A 138 -23.09 -11.48 9.27
CA VAL A 138 -24.56 -11.64 9.11
C VAL A 138 -25.20 -10.31 8.72
N GLU A 139 -24.69 -9.18 9.21
CA GLU A 139 -25.25 -7.84 8.96
C GLU A 139 -25.18 -7.49 7.46
N ASP A 140 -24.06 -7.81 6.84
CA ASP A 140 -23.82 -7.52 5.41
C ASP A 140 -24.01 -8.75 4.50
N SER A 141 -24.38 -9.91 5.06
CA SER A 141 -24.58 -11.16 4.34
C SER A 141 -23.39 -11.57 3.47
N LEU A 142 -22.19 -11.49 4.01
CA LEU A 142 -20.96 -11.86 3.31
C LEU A 142 -20.08 -12.81 4.11
N LEU A 143 -19.28 -13.63 3.40
CA LEU A 143 -18.33 -14.56 3.99
C LEU A 143 -16.93 -13.97 4.02
N LEU A 144 -16.34 -13.92 5.21
CA LEU A 144 -14.95 -13.57 5.43
C LEU A 144 -14.11 -14.84 5.55
N ALA A 145 -12.90 -14.80 4.98
CA ALA A 145 -11.95 -15.91 5.03
C ALA A 145 -10.78 -15.56 5.93
N GLY A 146 -10.35 -16.52 6.73
CA GLY A 146 -9.29 -16.31 7.69
C GLY A 146 -8.47 -17.57 7.96
N THR A 147 -7.47 -17.41 8.80
CA THR A 147 -6.69 -18.50 9.38
C THR A 147 -6.82 -18.43 10.90
N PHE A 148 -7.27 -19.51 11.50
CA PHE A 148 -7.38 -19.71 12.94
C PHE A 148 -6.23 -20.58 13.44
N THR A 149 -5.45 -20.09 14.39
CA THR A 149 -4.35 -20.84 15.01
C THR A 149 -4.60 -20.98 16.50
N TYR A 150 -4.33 -22.18 17.07
CA TYR A 150 -4.58 -22.44 18.48
C TYR A 150 -3.70 -23.57 19.03
N PRO A 151 -3.38 -23.57 20.34
CA PRO A 151 -2.58 -24.63 20.99
C PRO A 151 -3.22 -26.01 20.86
N LYS A 152 -2.38 -27.02 20.54
CA LYS A 152 -2.84 -28.42 20.42
C LYS A 152 -3.39 -28.95 21.72
N ASN A 153 -4.47 -29.75 21.64
CA ASN A 153 -5.03 -30.48 22.77
C ASN A 153 -5.41 -29.61 23.99
N LYS A 154 -5.81 -28.34 23.73
CA LYS A 154 -6.31 -27.42 24.78
C LYS A 154 -7.69 -26.92 24.43
N THR A 155 -8.46 -26.64 25.47
CA THR A 155 -9.77 -26.01 25.43
C THR A 155 -9.82 -24.84 26.43
N ASN A 156 -10.85 -24.03 26.35
CA ASN A 156 -11.02 -22.84 27.19
C ASN A 156 -9.82 -21.86 27.05
N ILE A 157 -9.39 -21.64 25.84
CA ILE A 157 -8.19 -20.86 25.46
C ILE A 157 -8.57 -19.39 25.32
N PRO A 158 -7.82 -18.43 25.91
CA PRO A 158 -7.99 -17.02 25.57
C PRO A 158 -7.66 -16.78 24.08
N ALA A 159 -8.44 -15.91 23.45
CA ALA A 159 -8.33 -15.70 22.00
C ALA A 159 -8.10 -14.23 21.63
N ILE A 160 -7.48 -14.03 20.48
CA ILE A 160 -7.16 -12.71 19.93
C ILE A 160 -7.62 -12.64 18.47
N VAL A 161 -8.38 -11.61 18.13
CA VAL A 161 -8.65 -11.23 16.74
C VAL A 161 -7.61 -10.20 16.33
N LEU A 162 -6.94 -10.40 15.18
CA LEU A 162 -6.07 -9.40 14.57
C LEU A 162 -6.85 -8.63 13.49
N VAL A 163 -6.88 -7.30 13.62
CA VAL A 163 -7.60 -6.38 12.72
C VAL A 163 -6.59 -5.48 12.02
N SER A 164 -6.56 -5.55 10.70
CA SER A 164 -5.62 -4.83 9.83
C SER A 164 -5.83 -3.32 9.83
N GLY A 165 -4.80 -2.60 9.37
CA GLY A 165 -4.86 -1.17 9.10
C GLY A 165 -5.53 -0.83 7.78
N SER A 166 -5.50 0.46 7.44
CA SER A 166 -6.13 1.00 6.22
C SER A 166 -5.58 0.39 4.94
N GLY A 167 -6.46 0.25 3.95
CA GLY A 167 -6.16 -0.32 2.64
C GLY A 167 -6.53 -1.80 2.53
N PRO A 168 -6.56 -2.36 1.30
CA PRO A 168 -6.98 -3.74 1.06
C PRO A 168 -5.90 -4.72 1.53
N GLN A 169 -6.06 -5.24 2.74
CA GLN A 169 -5.09 -6.10 3.41
C GLN A 169 -5.49 -7.58 3.32
N ASN A 170 -4.48 -8.45 3.22
CA ASN A 170 -4.67 -9.86 3.52
C ASN A 170 -4.55 -10.10 5.03
N ARG A 171 -4.94 -11.29 5.46
CA ARG A 171 -4.89 -11.74 6.86
C ARG A 171 -3.52 -11.65 7.53
N ASP A 172 -2.46 -11.53 6.75
CA ASP A 172 -1.07 -11.41 7.22
C ASP A 172 -0.60 -9.97 7.34
N GLU A 173 -1.43 -9.01 6.86
CA GLU A 173 -1.06 -7.60 6.69
C GLU A 173 0.26 -7.46 5.91
N GLU A 174 0.32 -8.18 4.77
CA GLU A 174 1.56 -8.35 4.02
C GLU A 174 1.95 -7.10 3.25
N MET A 175 3.12 -6.57 3.56
CA MET A 175 3.75 -5.48 2.83
C MET A 175 5.18 -5.84 2.43
N MET A 176 5.50 -5.80 1.14
CA MET A 176 6.84 -6.11 0.60
C MET A 176 7.40 -7.45 1.09
N GLY A 177 6.54 -8.47 1.21
CA GLY A 177 6.89 -9.80 1.70
C GLY A 177 7.14 -9.88 3.21
N HIS A 178 6.93 -8.81 3.97
CA HIS A 178 6.82 -8.84 5.43
C HIS A 178 5.38 -9.13 5.82
N ARG A 179 5.16 -10.07 6.74
CA ARG A 179 3.85 -10.55 7.16
C ARG A 179 3.69 -10.46 8.68
N PRO A 180 3.51 -9.24 9.23
CA PRO A 180 3.53 -9.00 10.67
C PRO A 180 2.46 -9.81 11.42
N PHE A 181 1.26 -9.94 10.89
CA PHE A 181 0.19 -10.68 11.56
C PHE A 181 0.43 -12.19 11.59
N TRP A 182 1.08 -12.75 10.56
CA TRP A 182 1.52 -14.15 10.62
C TRP A 182 2.56 -14.39 11.72
N ILE A 183 3.51 -13.46 11.87
CA ILE A 183 4.54 -13.53 12.91
C ILE A 183 3.91 -13.39 14.31
N LEU A 184 2.98 -12.43 14.49
CA LEU A 184 2.26 -12.25 15.73
C LEU A 184 1.41 -13.47 16.09
N ALA A 185 0.70 -14.04 15.12
CA ALA A 185 -0.11 -15.24 15.33
C ALA A 185 0.74 -16.44 15.76
N ASP A 186 1.88 -16.67 15.11
CA ASP A 186 2.83 -17.72 15.52
C ASP A 186 3.31 -17.51 16.96
N TYR A 187 3.77 -16.31 17.27
CA TYR A 187 4.27 -16.00 18.61
C TYR A 187 3.22 -16.19 19.69
N LEU A 188 2.02 -15.66 19.47
CA LEU A 188 0.90 -15.73 20.44
C LEU A 188 0.38 -17.16 20.58
N SER A 189 0.31 -17.93 19.49
CA SER A 189 -0.13 -19.33 19.56
C SER A 189 0.87 -20.21 20.32
N ASN A 190 2.17 -19.95 20.19
CA ASN A 190 3.21 -20.59 20.99
C ASN A 190 3.12 -20.22 22.49
N LEU A 191 2.61 -19.02 22.83
CA LEU A 191 2.36 -18.61 24.21
C LEU A 191 1.06 -19.17 24.80
N GLY A 192 0.22 -19.81 24.00
CA GLY A 192 -1.00 -20.44 24.51
C GLY A 192 -2.30 -19.71 24.19
N TYR A 193 -2.28 -18.72 23.30
CA TYR A 193 -3.46 -18.02 22.81
C TYR A 193 -4.01 -18.66 21.53
N ALA A 194 -5.29 -18.59 21.31
CA ALA A 194 -5.88 -18.79 20.00
C ALA A 194 -5.86 -17.45 19.23
N VAL A 195 -5.60 -17.48 17.94
CA VAL A 195 -5.49 -16.27 17.14
C VAL A 195 -6.27 -16.42 15.83
N LEU A 196 -7.17 -15.47 15.55
CA LEU A 196 -7.85 -15.33 14.29
C LEU A 196 -7.32 -14.10 13.55
N ARG A 197 -6.89 -14.31 12.32
CA ARG A 197 -6.54 -13.27 11.35
C ARG A 197 -7.30 -13.53 10.07
N TYR A 198 -7.84 -12.51 9.43
CA TYR A 198 -8.73 -12.64 8.29
C TYR A 198 -8.42 -11.64 7.19
N ASP A 199 -8.78 -11.98 5.95
CA ASP A 199 -8.67 -11.09 4.80
C ASP A 199 -9.78 -10.04 4.87
N ASP A 200 -9.49 -8.79 4.60
CA ASP A 200 -10.50 -7.74 4.54
C ASP A 200 -11.58 -8.07 3.49
N ARG A 201 -12.80 -7.55 3.70
CA ARG A 201 -13.89 -7.72 2.72
C ARG A 201 -13.44 -7.31 1.30
N GLY A 202 -13.85 -8.07 0.30
CA GLY A 202 -13.52 -7.79 -1.11
C GLY A 202 -12.05 -7.99 -1.48
N THR A 203 -11.24 -8.60 -0.59
CA THR A 203 -9.84 -8.88 -0.87
C THR A 203 -9.53 -10.38 -0.71
N PHE A 204 -8.52 -10.84 -1.43
CA PHE A 204 -8.01 -12.23 -1.40
C PHE A 204 -9.12 -13.29 -1.41
N ASN A 205 -9.44 -13.93 -0.26
CA ASN A 205 -10.42 -15.00 -0.17
C ASN A 205 -11.74 -14.57 0.51
N SER A 206 -11.84 -13.34 0.97
CA SER A 206 -13.06 -12.76 1.55
C SER A 206 -13.99 -12.23 0.47
N ALA A 207 -15.29 -12.45 0.65
CA ALA A 207 -16.33 -11.88 -0.21
C ALA A 207 -16.53 -10.37 0.07
N GLY A 208 -17.37 -9.72 -0.74
CA GLY A 208 -17.71 -8.31 -0.59
C GLY A 208 -17.02 -7.40 -1.59
N ASP A 209 -17.10 -6.09 -1.34
CA ASP A 209 -16.47 -5.05 -2.16
C ASP A 209 -15.70 -4.07 -1.25
N PHE A 210 -14.39 -4.08 -1.37
CA PHE A 210 -13.52 -3.17 -0.61
C PHE A 210 -13.69 -1.71 -1.04
N ALA A 211 -13.92 -1.45 -2.32
CA ALA A 211 -13.91 -0.09 -2.86
C ALA A 211 -15.08 0.77 -2.37
N SER A 212 -16.19 0.14 -2.01
CA SER A 212 -17.38 0.81 -1.44
C SER A 212 -17.43 0.77 0.09
N ALA A 213 -16.53 0.03 0.74
CA ALA A 213 -16.52 -0.17 2.18
C ALA A 213 -16.10 1.11 2.94
N THR A 214 -16.53 1.18 4.18
CA THR A 214 -16.22 2.25 5.14
C THR A 214 -15.61 1.67 6.42
N THR A 215 -15.10 2.50 7.31
CA THR A 215 -14.65 2.08 8.64
C THR A 215 -15.77 1.36 9.41
N THR A 216 -17.02 1.80 9.26
CA THR A 216 -18.19 1.13 9.89
C THR A 216 -18.36 -0.29 9.37
N ASP A 217 -18.17 -0.54 8.09
CA ASP A 217 -18.23 -1.88 7.52
C ASP A 217 -17.13 -2.79 8.08
N PHE A 218 -15.91 -2.27 8.22
CA PHE A 218 -14.80 -3.01 8.83
C PHE A 218 -15.02 -3.27 10.33
N VAL A 219 -15.71 -2.39 11.04
CA VAL A 219 -16.16 -2.67 12.43
C VAL A 219 -17.11 -3.87 12.47
N ASN A 220 -18.05 -3.98 11.53
CA ASN A 220 -18.99 -5.10 11.46
C ASN A 220 -18.27 -6.42 11.14
N ASP A 221 -17.26 -6.37 10.25
CA ASP A 221 -16.41 -7.53 9.94
C ASP A 221 -15.64 -8.00 11.18
N ALA A 222 -15.01 -7.07 11.87
CA ALA A 222 -14.24 -7.38 13.08
C ALA A 222 -15.14 -7.87 14.23
N ALA A 223 -16.36 -7.35 14.37
CA ALA A 223 -17.36 -7.87 15.30
C ALA A 223 -17.73 -9.31 14.97
N SER A 224 -17.93 -9.62 13.69
CA SER A 224 -18.23 -10.97 13.22
C SER A 224 -17.10 -11.95 13.49
N ALA A 225 -15.82 -11.49 13.37
CA ALA A 225 -14.66 -12.27 13.77
C ALA A 225 -14.65 -12.59 15.29
N VAL A 226 -15.05 -11.64 16.13
CA VAL A 226 -15.22 -11.87 17.57
C VAL A 226 -16.32 -12.89 17.83
N TYR A 227 -17.49 -12.74 17.20
CA TYR A 227 -18.60 -13.68 17.36
C TYR A 227 -18.26 -15.10 16.88
N TYR A 228 -17.49 -15.19 15.78
CA TYR A 228 -16.95 -16.47 15.34
C TYR A 228 -16.07 -17.13 16.41
N LEU A 229 -15.14 -16.38 17.03
CA LEU A 229 -14.32 -16.91 18.12
C LEU A 229 -15.15 -17.32 19.34
N GLN A 230 -16.21 -16.58 19.67
CA GLN A 230 -17.12 -16.94 20.76
C GLN A 230 -17.85 -18.27 20.51
N SER A 231 -18.05 -18.66 19.25
CA SER A 231 -18.70 -19.92 18.89
C SER A 231 -17.75 -21.12 18.86
N ARG A 232 -16.44 -20.91 18.96
CA ARG A 232 -15.43 -21.97 18.86
C ARG A 232 -15.31 -22.75 20.16
N PRO A 233 -15.39 -24.11 20.15
CA PRO A 233 -15.31 -24.92 21.35
C PRO A 233 -13.94 -24.87 22.04
N GLU A 234 -12.88 -24.51 21.33
CA GLU A 234 -11.54 -24.34 21.90
C GLU A 234 -11.40 -23.06 22.73
N VAL A 235 -12.23 -22.04 22.46
CA VAL A 235 -12.08 -20.67 22.97
C VAL A 235 -12.87 -20.43 24.25
N ASP A 236 -12.27 -19.72 25.20
CA ASP A 236 -12.98 -19.10 26.31
C ASP A 236 -13.65 -17.80 25.84
N ALA A 237 -14.96 -17.86 25.60
CA ALA A 237 -15.73 -16.73 25.07
C ALA A 237 -15.68 -15.47 25.96
N SER A 238 -15.28 -15.59 27.23
CA SER A 238 -15.10 -14.48 28.18
C SER A 238 -13.69 -13.86 28.11
N LYS A 239 -12.76 -14.47 27.36
CA LYS A 239 -11.36 -14.04 27.28
C LYS A 239 -10.93 -13.73 25.83
N ILE A 240 -11.72 -12.94 25.15
CA ILE A 240 -11.41 -12.49 23.78
C ILE A 240 -10.88 -11.06 23.81
N VAL A 241 -9.79 -10.84 23.10
CA VAL A 241 -9.13 -9.54 22.91
C VAL A 241 -9.15 -9.20 21.43
N VAL A 242 -9.37 -7.93 21.09
CA VAL A 242 -9.19 -7.41 19.75
C VAL A 242 -7.88 -6.63 19.69
N LEU A 243 -6.95 -7.06 18.84
CA LEU A 243 -5.71 -6.34 18.54
C LEU A 243 -5.83 -5.72 17.15
N GLY A 244 -5.83 -4.39 17.07
CA GLY A 244 -5.93 -3.67 15.83
C GLY A 244 -4.68 -2.82 15.56
N HIS A 245 -4.21 -2.84 14.32
CA HIS A 245 -3.12 -2.01 13.86
C HIS A 245 -3.67 -0.79 13.11
N SER A 246 -3.12 0.39 13.38
CA SER A 246 -3.49 1.64 12.70
C SER A 246 -5.01 1.89 12.74
N GLU A 247 -5.74 1.89 11.61
CA GLU A 247 -7.21 1.93 11.57
C GLU A 247 -7.84 0.78 12.33
N GLY A 248 -7.23 -0.42 12.32
CA GLY A 248 -7.67 -1.54 13.15
C GLY A 248 -7.67 -1.21 14.64
N GLY A 249 -6.76 -0.36 15.12
CA GLY A 249 -6.76 0.16 16.49
C GLY A 249 -7.95 1.07 16.78
N LEU A 250 -8.37 1.87 15.82
CA LEU A 250 -9.61 2.65 15.88
C LEU A 250 -10.83 1.72 15.89
N ILE A 251 -10.85 0.68 15.06
CA ILE A 251 -11.91 -0.34 15.06
C ILE A 251 -11.98 -1.06 16.40
N ALA A 252 -10.83 -1.44 16.99
CA ALA A 252 -10.77 -2.04 18.32
C ALA A 252 -11.38 -1.14 19.40
N ASN A 253 -11.12 0.18 19.36
CA ASN A 253 -11.73 1.16 20.26
C ASN A 253 -13.27 1.17 20.15
N ILE A 254 -13.81 1.08 18.92
CA ILE A 254 -15.26 1.02 18.70
C ILE A 254 -15.83 -0.29 19.26
N LEU A 255 -15.19 -1.44 18.99
CA LEU A 255 -15.62 -2.73 19.48
C LEU A 255 -15.57 -2.82 20.99
N GLY A 256 -14.60 -2.20 21.66
CA GLY A 256 -14.53 -2.08 23.11
C GLY A 256 -15.71 -1.37 23.75
N THR A 257 -16.52 -0.65 22.96
CA THR A 257 -17.79 -0.05 23.43
C THR A 257 -19.03 -0.81 22.99
N LYS A 258 -18.94 -1.55 21.87
CA LYS A 258 -20.10 -2.27 21.30
C LYS A 258 -20.26 -3.68 21.87
N ILE A 259 -19.16 -4.37 22.19
CA ILE A 259 -19.18 -5.76 22.66
C ILE A 259 -18.84 -5.79 24.14
N SER A 260 -19.86 -5.95 24.99
CA SER A 260 -19.76 -5.81 26.45
C SER A 260 -18.91 -6.88 27.14
N ASN A 261 -18.70 -8.04 26.52
CA ASN A 261 -17.94 -9.17 27.07
C ASN A 261 -16.55 -9.33 26.49
N LEU A 262 -16.01 -8.29 25.80
CA LEU A 262 -14.60 -8.28 25.45
C LEU A 262 -13.73 -8.20 26.71
N SER A 263 -12.70 -9.04 26.77
CA SER A 263 -11.72 -9.01 27.85
C SER A 263 -10.78 -7.80 27.74
N GLY A 264 -10.48 -7.37 26.53
CA GLY A 264 -9.64 -6.20 26.28
C GLY A 264 -9.49 -5.85 24.82
N ILE A 265 -8.87 -4.70 24.59
CA ILE A 265 -8.44 -4.25 23.28
C ILE A 265 -6.95 -3.87 23.31
N ILE A 266 -6.27 -4.08 22.20
CA ILE A 266 -4.89 -3.65 21.98
C ILE A 266 -4.87 -2.74 20.75
N SER A 267 -4.52 -1.48 20.94
CA SER A 267 -4.33 -0.50 19.88
C SER A 267 -2.84 -0.42 19.54
N LEU A 268 -2.45 -1.00 18.42
CA LEU A 268 -1.09 -0.97 17.90
C LEU A 268 -0.97 0.15 16.88
N ALA A 269 -0.28 1.23 17.24
CA ALA A 269 -0.16 2.43 16.40
C ALA A 269 -1.53 2.96 15.89
N GLY A 270 -2.57 2.85 16.71
CA GLY A 270 -3.92 3.30 16.36
C GLY A 270 -4.13 4.77 16.73
N THR A 271 -4.92 5.48 15.93
CA THR A 271 -5.22 6.89 16.20
C THR A 271 -6.25 7.08 17.31
N SER A 272 -6.02 8.08 18.16
CA SER A 272 -6.96 8.54 19.21
C SER A 272 -7.56 9.91 18.93
N ILE A 273 -7.18 10.54 17.83
CA ILE A 273 -7.66 11.87 17.43
C ILE A 273 -8.52 11.77 16.15
N ARG A 274 -9.27 12.85 15.86
CA ARG A 274 -10.16 12.87 14.68
C ARG A 274 -9.38 12.69 13.38
N GLY A 275 -10.01 12.02 12.39
CA GLY A 275 -9.39 11.63 11.12
C GLY A 275 -8.75 12.78 10.35
N ASP A 276 -9.38 13.98 10.28
CA ASP A 276 -8.76 15.15 9.67
C ASP A 276 -7.47 15.59 10.40
N SER A 277 -7.48 15.49 11.72
CA SER A 277 -6.35 15.93 12.55
C SER A 277 -5.15 15.01 12.36
N ILE A 278 -5.36 13.68 12.39
CA ILE A 278 -4.26 12.73 12.16
C ILE A 278 -3.72 12.86 10.73
N LEU A 279 -4.57 13.02 9.72
CA LEU A 279 -4.11 13.19 8.33
C LEU A 279 -3.35 14.49 8.11
N LYS A 280 -3.69 15.59 8.81
CA LYS A 280 -2.91 16.84 8.77
C LYS A 280 -1.49 16.63 9.28
N ILE A 281 -1.34 15.88 10.36
CA ILE A 281 -0.03 15.54 10.93
C ILE A 281 0.74 14.59 10.01
N GLN A 282 0.15 13.46 9.64
CA GLN A 282 0.79 12.43 8.82
C GLN A 282 1.29 12.97 7.48
N THR A 283 0.43 13.67 6.74
CA THR A 283 0.82 14.14 5.41
C THR A 283 1.89 15.23 5.46
N ARG A 284 1.93 16.03 6.53
CA ARG A 284 3.01 16.98 6.74
C ARG A 284 4.33 16.26 7.02
N LEU A 285 4.33 15.34 7.98
CA LEU A 285 5.52 14.56 8.34
C LEU A 285 6.03 13.71 7.18
N MET A 286 5.12 13.12 6.40
CA MET A 286 5.49 12.38 5.20
C MET A 286 6.15 13.29 4.15
N ALA A 287 5.59 14.46 3.88
CA ALA A 287 6.16 15.42 2.94
C ALA A 287 7.57 15.87 3.38
N GLU A 288 7.74 16.15 4.65
CA GLU A 288 9.05 16.48 5.25
C GLU A 288 10.04 15.31 5.10
N SER A 289 9.61 14.06 5.32
CA SER A 289 10.45 12.86 5.23
C SER A 289 11.00 12.60 3.83
N ILE A 290 10.27 12.98 2.78
CA ILE A 290 10.71 12.89 1.38
C ILE A 290 11.45 14.15 0.89
N GLY A 291 11.74 15.09 1.79
CA GLY A 291 12.54 16.27 1.52
C GLY A 291 11.77 17.51 1.06
N GLU A 292 10.43 17.51 1.09
CA GLU A 292 9.67 18.75 0.88
C GLU A 292 9.95 19.74 1.99
N LYS A 293 10.12 21.00 1.64
CA LYS A 293 10.41 22.09 2.59
C LYS A 293 10.01 23.46 2.04
N GLY A 294 10.00 24.44 2.94
CA GLY A 294 9.74 25.82 2.56
C GLY A 294 8.38 26.03 1.90
N ALA A 295 8.33 26.80 0.84
CA ALA A 295 7.09 27.21 0.19
C ALA A 295 6.32 26.05 -0.46
N GLN A 296 6.98 24.98 -0.85
CA GLN A 296 6.33 23.79 -1.40
C GLN A 296 5.61 23.04 -0.29
N LEU A 297 6.26 22.71 0.81
CA LEU A 297 5.67 22.04 1.97
C LEU A 297 4.45 22.82 2.49
N GLU A 298 4.57 24.13 2.67
CA GLU A 298 3.45 24.93 3.17
C GLU A 298 2.28 24.96 2.18
N LEU A 299 2.53 24.95 0.88
CA LEU A 299 1.47 24.89 -0.12
C LEU A 299 0.80 23.54 -0.18
N THR A 300 1.56 22.43 -0.08
CA THR A 300 1.05 21.05 0.01
C THR A 300 0.18 20.90 1.27
N HIS A 301 0.68 21.34 2.43
CA HIS A 301 -0.07 21.30 3.68
C HIS A 301 -1.37 22.12 3.61
N ALA A 302 -1.33 23.33 3.07
CA ALA A 302 -2.51 24.17 2.89
C ALA A 302 -3.53 23.56 1.92
N PHE A 303 -3.07 22.86 0.89
CA PHE A 303 -3.93 22.14 -0.05
C PHE A 303 -4.66 20.98 0.64
N ASN A 304 -3.91 20.12 1.30
CA ASN A 304 -4.46 18.98 2.03
C ASN A 304 -5.45 19.44 3.11
N THR A 305 -5.07 20.43 3.92
CA THR A 305 -5.96 21.01 4.94
C THR A 305 -7.28 21.52 4.34
N ALA A 306 -7.21 22.23 3.20
CA ALA A 306 -8.43 22.74 2.55
C ALA A 306 -9.35 21.60 2.06
N LEU A 307 -8.80 20.47 1.62
CA LEU A 307 -9.58 19.30 1.22
C LEU A 307 -10.27 18.65 2.43
N TRP A 308 -9.55 18.44 3.53
CA TRP A 308 -10.15 17.84 4.73
C TRP A 308 -11.16 18.75 5.41
N ASP A 309 -10.90 20.05 5.46
CA ASP A 309 -11.87 21.02 5.98
C ASP A 309 -13.15 21.02 5.11
N ALA A 310 -13.04 20.84 3.80
CA ALA A 310 -14.20 20.70 2.91
C ALA A 310 -14.99 19.42 3.20
N VAL A 311 -14.31 18.27 3.48
CA VAL A 311 -15.00 17.04 3.92
C VAL A 311 -15.77 17.28 5.23
N ILE A 312 -15.15 17.92 6.22
CA ILE A 312 -15.78 18.18 7.52
C ILE A 312 -17.01 19.09 7.37
N ASN A 313 -16.94 20.10 6.50
CA ASN A 313 -17.99 21.10 6.35
C ASN A 313 -19.11 20.70 5.36
N SER A 314 -18.89 19.68 4.51
CA SER A 314 -19.89 19.19 3.56
C SER A 314 -20.99 18.37 4.25
N LYS A 315 -22.22 18.43 3.74
CA LYS A 315 -23.35 17.64 4.25
C LYS A 315 -23.31 16.18 3.78
N ASN A 316 -22.78 15.96 2.59
CA ASN A 316 -22.65 14.64 1.97
C ASN A 316 -21.47 14.62 0.99
N ILE A 317 -21.16 13.45 0.45
CA ILE A 317 -20.02 13.22 -0.44
C ILE A 317 -20.20 13.93 -1.80
N GLU A 318 -21.42 14.15 -2.25
CA GLU A 318 -21.74 14.86 -3.49
C GLU A 318 -21.39 16.35 -3.38
N GLU A 319 -21.78 17.00 -2.27
CA GLU A 319 -21.41 18.38 -1.97
C GLU A 319 -19.90 18.54 -1.85
N PHE A 320 -19.24 17.63 -1.13
CA PHE A 320 -17.79 17.58 -1.07
C PHE A 320 -17.16 17.45 -2.48
N GLY A 321 -17.72 16.64 -3.38
CA GLY A 321 -17.23 16.48 -4.75
C GLY A 321 -17.20 17.79 -5.56
N VAL A 322 -18.13 18.69 -5.31
CA VAL A 322 -18.14 20.05 -5.93
C VAL A 322 -17.00 20.90 -5.37
N ASP A 323 -16.85 20.92 -4.04
CA ASP A 323 -15.79 21.67 -3.38
C ASP A 323 -14.39 21.15 -3.73
N LEU A 324 -14.21 19.84 -3.74
CA LEU A 324 -12.96 19.17 -4.14
C LEU A 324 -12.50 19.66 -5.52
N LYS A 325 -13.39 19.68 -6.50
CA LYS A 325 -13.07 20.15 -7.86
C LYS A 325 -12.62 21.62 -7.87
N SER A 326 -13.28 22.47 -7.09
CA SER A 326 -12.96 23.90 -6.96
C SER A 326 -11.61 24.12 -6.29
N ILE A 327 -11.40 23.46 -5.14
CA ILE A 327 -10.17 23.53 -4.34
C ILE A 327 -8.99 23.01 -5.17
N SER A 328 -9.11 21.84 -5.80
CA SER A 328 -8.04 21.24 -6.62
C SER A 328 -7.61 22.18 -7.75
N LYS A 329 -8.55 22.74 -8.50
CA LYS A 329 -8.25 23.71 -9.57
C LYS A 329 -7.52 24.96 -9.04
N LYS A 330 -7.93 25.47 -7.87
CA LYS A 330 -7.33 26.65 -7.24
C LYS A 330 -5.89 26.37 -6.83
N PHE A 331 -5.62 25.25 -6.17
CA PHE A 331 -4.31 24.92 -5.65
C PHE A 331 -3.33 24.47 -6.74
N VAL A 332 -3.78 23.67 -7.72
CA VAL A 332 -2.96 23.27 -8.87
C VAL A 332 -2.45 24.51 -9.64
N LYS A 333 -3.28 25.53 -9.83
CA LYS A 333 -2.83 26.82 -10.39
C LYS A 333 -1.77 27.53 -9.53
N LYS A 334 -1.86 27.42 -8.19
CA LYS A 334 -0.84 27.99 -7.29
C LYS A 334 0.48 27.23 -7.39
N PHE A 335 0.45 25.89 -7.41
CA PHE A 335 1.64 25.04 -7.61
C PHE A 335 2.34 25.40 -8.91
N ARG A 336 1.59 25.51 -10.01
CA ARG A 336 2.15 25.91 -11.31
C ARG A 336 2.77 27.33 -11.28
N LYS A 337 2.07 28.32 -10.70
CA LYS A 337 2.61 29.69 -10.58
C LYS A 337 3.93 29.75 -9.81
N LYS A 338 4.12 28.86 -8.87
CA LYS A 338 5.37 28.73 -8.09
C LYS A 338 6.40 27.79 -8.75
N LYS A 339 6.09 27.25 -9.94
CA LYS A 339 6.94 26.33 -10.72
C LYS A 339 7.25 25.01 -9.99
N PHE A 340 6.32 24.54 -9.15
CA PHE A 340 6.42 23.24 -8.49
C PHE A 340 5.86 22.11 -9.39
N ILE A 341 5.02 22.45 -10.36
CA ILE A 341 4.47 21.53 -11.37
C ILE A 341 4.40 22.22 -12.73
N GLU A 342 4.35 21.43 -13.80
CA GLU A 342 4.14 21.87 -15.17
C GLU A 342 2.64 21.94 -15.52
N LYS A 343 2.28 22.67 -16.57
CA LYS A 343 0.88 22.79 -17.05
C LYS A 343 0.30 21.43 -17.48
N SER A 344 1.12 20.56 -18.03
CA SER A 344 0.75 19.20 -18.47
C SER A 344 0.32 18.30 -17.31
N GLU A 345 0.81 18.52 -16.09
CA GLU A 345 0.54 17.73 -14.90
C GLU A 345 -0.79 18.11 -14.19
N GLU A 346 -1.36 19.30 -14.51
CA GLU A 346 -2.55 19.83 -13.82
C GLU A 346 -3.75 18.87 -13.85
N ALA A 347 -4.05 18.31 -15.02
CA ALA A 347 -5.22 17.44 -15.19
C ALA A 347 -5.03 16.10 -14.45
N GLU A 348 -3.83 15.55 -14.48
CA GLU A 348 -3.48 14.31 -13.81
C GLU A 348 -3.55 14.44 -12.29
N ILE A 349 -3.01 15.52 -11.74
CA ILE A 349 -3.08 15.81 -10.30
C ILE A 349 -4.54 15.94 -9.85
N ILE A 350 -5.37 16.69 -10.58
CA ILE A 350 -6.79 16.83 -10.23
C ILE A 350 -7.50 15.49 -10.26
N GLN A 351 -7.22 14.64 -11.24
CA GLN A 351 -7.83 13.32 -11.35
C GLN A 351 -7.35 12.39 -10.22
N SER A 352 -6.07 12.41 -9.89
CA SER A 352 -5.49 11.64 -8.79
C SER A 352 -6.12 12.02 -7.44
N VAL A 353 -6.22 13.33 -7.16
CA VAL A 353 -6.87 13.84 -5.95
C VAL A 353 -8.34 13.41 -5.90
N LYS A 354 -9.06 13.47 -7.04
CA LYS A 354 -10.44 13.00 -7.11
C LYS A 354 -10.56 11.52 -6.74
N MET A 355 -9.69 10.67 -7.30
CA MET A 355 -9.73 9.23 -7.03
C MET A 355 -9.38 8.89 -5.58
N SER A 356 -8.42 9.58 -4.98
CA SER A 356 -8.01 9.35 -3.60
C SER A 356 -8.98 9.87 -2.56
N MET A 357 -9.69 10.98 -2.84
CA MET A 357 -10.52 11.66 -1.86
C MET A 357 -12.01 11.36 -1.98
N LEU A 358 -12.50 11.08 -3.20
CA LEU A 358 -13.94 10.90 -3.45
C LEU A 358 -14.30 9.41 -3.37
N ASN A 359 -14.17 8.84 -2.17
CA ASN A 359 -14.61 7.49 -1.87
C ASN A 359 -15.26 7.45 -0.47
N PRO A 360 -16.17 6.49 -0.20
CA PRO A 360 -16.92 6.42 1.06
C PRO A 360 -16.03 6.31 2.28
N TRP A 361 -14.99 5.49 2.23
CA TRP A 361 -14.06 5.28 3.33
C TRP A 361 -13.37 6.58 3.75
N MET A 362 -12.75 7.31 2.81
CA MET A 362 -12.03 8.55 3.12
C MET A 362 -12.97 9.61 3.71
N TYR A 363 -14.20 9.70 3.16
CA TYR A 363 -15.22 10.63 3.64
C TYR A 363 -15.65 10.34 5.08
N GLU A 364 -15.85 9.08 5.45
CA GLU A 364 -16.17 8.67 6.80
C GLU A 364 -14.96 8.82 7.74
N PHE A 365 -13.79 8.29 7.36
CA PHE A 365 -12.58 8.30 8.18
C PHE A 365 -12.16 9.70 8.62
N ILE A 366 -12.17 10.68 7.69
CA ILE A 366 -11.84 12.09 7.99
C ILE A 366 -12.76 12.66 9.07
N ARG A 367 -14.04 12.30 9.04
CA ARG A 367 -15.08 12.83 9.94
C ARG A 367 -15.15 12.11 11.27
N TYR A 368 -14.63 10.88 11.32
CA TYR A 368 -14.69 10.07 12.53
C TYR A 368 -13.85 10.66 13.66
N SER A 369 -14.47 10.73 14.86
CA SER A 369 -13.81 11.21 16.08
C SER A 369 -13.78 10.12 17.15
N PRO A 370 -12.61 9.55 17.49
CA PRO A 370 -12.49 8.54 18.55
C PRO A 370 -12.97 9.01 19.92
N SER A 371 -12.99 10.30 20.19
CA SER A 371 -13.44 10.87 21.47
C SER A 371 -14.87 10.51 21.87
N ILE A 372 -15.71 10.08 20.91
CA ILE A 372 -17.08 9.62 21.22
C ILE A 372 -17.12 8.20 21.77
N HIS A 373 -16.09 7.39 21.52
CA HIS A 373 -16.00 5.99 21.93
C HIS A 373 -15.03 5.80 23.10
N ILE A 374 -13.81 6.33 23.03
CA ILE A 374 -12.75 6.09 24.03
C ILE A 374 -13.24 6.23 25.48
N PRO A 375 -14.01 7.26 25.89
CA PRO A 375 -14.48 7.38 27.26
C PRO A 375 -15.49 6.30 27.70
N LYS A 376 -16.02 5.53 26.77
CA LYS A 376 -17.05 4.51 27.01
C LYS A 376 -16.49 3.09 26.98
N ILE A 377 -15.20 2.91 26.73
CA ILE A 377 -14.55 1.60 26.74
C ILE A 377 -14.55 1.08 28.17
N SER A 378 -15.12 -0.12 28.38
CA SER A 378 -15.26 -0.74 29.69
C SER A 378 -14.32 -1.94 29.92
N CYS A 379 -13.63 -2.41 28.87
CA CYS A 379 -12.67 -3.50 28.96
C CYS A 379 -11.24 -2.99 29.18
N HIS A 380 -10.29 -3.90 29.38
CA HIS A 380 -8.87 -3.53 29.49
C HIS A 380 -8.35 -2.93 28.16
N VAL A 381 -7.51 -1.91 28.28
CA VAL A 381 -6.91 -1.23 27.11
C VAL A 381 -5.39 -1.27 27.20
N LEU A 382 -4.75 -1.75 26.13
CA LEU A 382 -3.30 -1.62 25.93
C LEU A 382 -3.05 -0.79 24.66
N VAL A 383 -2.25 0.26 24.78
CA VAL A 383 -1.81 1.09 23.63
C VAL A 383 -0.32 0.92 23.43
N LEU A 384 0.09 0.62 22.20
CA LEU A 384 1.49 0.45 21.81
C LEU A 384 1.78 1.33 20.59
N ILE A 385 2.79 2.18 20.73
CA ILE A 385 3.27 3.07 19.66
C ILE A 385 4.79 2.93 19.56
N GLY A 386 5.31 2.90 18.34
CA GLY A 386 6.75 2.88 18.09
C GLY A 386 7.37 4.27 18.30
N THR A 387 8.53 4.34 18.95
CA THR A 387 9.24 5.61 19.19
C THR A 387 9.75 6.31 17.92
N ARG A 388 9.62 5.67 16.76
CA ARG A 388 9.98 6.22 15.44
C ARG A 388 8.78 6.26 14.49
N ASP A 389 7.60 6.06 15.02
CA ASP A 389 6.37 6.16 14.23
C ASP A 389 6.06 7.63 13.96
N ILE A 390 6.14 8.02 12.69
CA ILE A 390 5.80 9.38 12.23
C ILE A 390 4.35 9.50 11.77
N LEU A 391 3.59 8.41 11.81
CA LEU A 391 2.23 8.37 11.29
C LEU A 391 1.16 8.49 12.38
N THR A 392 1.47 8.14 13.61
CA THR A 392 0.50 8.07 14.73
C THR A 392 0.98 8.74 16.01
N ASP A 393 2.07 9.51 15.96
CA ASP A 393 2.64 10.25 17.10
C ASP A 393 1.74 11.41 17.55
#